data_b6c247e1900ae348042c88c2e776de02
#
_entry.id   b6c247e1900ae348042c88c2e776de02
#
_cell.length_a   1.000
_cell.length_b   1.000
_cell.length_c   1.000
_cell.angle_alpha   90.00
_cell.angle_beta   90.00
_cell.angle_gamma   90.00
#
_symmetry.space_group_name_H-M   'P 1'
#
loop_
_entity.id
_entity.type
_entity.pdbx_description
1 polymer ?
#
loop_
_entity_poly.entity_id
_entity_poly.type
_entity_poly.pdbx_seq_one_letter_code
_entity_poly.pdbx_strand_id
1 'polypeptide(L)'
;MNLFFIFLLLLLPASRLDKHDGSKKVIMAIFAHPDDEAVTNVSSLLARYAREGHKVYLVIATKGELGTNLHAGVPAGDSLANVRAREASCACNTLGIEPPILLGLGDGSLSKSFTQEPIHLKLDSVFKKYRPNIIITWGPDGGYGHMDHRTVHTTVTDLYQSGEMGKDTKLFYAGMPTRIWRQWTEQKKGRIWIYNKWNPVAEKYLTIRIKVSADDVNKAITALYCHWSQFPKEEMEETSRWMKSTNDTIYLRPFLAAPKISYDLVR
;
A
#
# COMPACT_ATOMS: atom_id res chain seq x y z
N MET A 1 72.58 13.40 -16.86
CA MET A 1 71.40 14.25 -16.64
C MET A 1 70.20 13.32 -16.74
N ASN A 2 69.86 12.68 -15.62
CA ASN A 2 68.80 11.66 -15.56
C ASN A 2 67.46 12.32 -15.14
N LEU A 3 66.46 12.32 -16.05
CA LEU A 3 65.11 12.73 -15.74
C LEU A 3 64.36 11.55 -15.11
N PHE A 4 63.99 11.66 -13.83
CA PHE A 4 63.06 10.77 -13.17
C PHE A 4 61.62 11.24 -13.47
N PHE A 5 60.88 10.45 -14.24
CA PHE A 5 59.42 10.61 -14.38
C PHE A 5 58.71 9.99 -13.17
N ILE A 6 58.15 10.81 -12.31
CA ILE A 6 57.25 10.37 -11.22
C ILE A 6 55.88 10.17 -11.82
N PHE A 7 55.44 8.89 -11.93
CA PHE A 7 54.08 8.53 -12.26
C PHE A 7 53.19 8.69 -11.01
N LEU A 8 52.43 9.78 -10.96
CA LEU A 8 51.43 10.00 -9.93
C LEU A 8 50.21 9.15 -10.24
N LEU A 9 50.07 7.98 -9.56
CA LEU A 9 48.89 7.12 -9.65
C LEU A 9 47.75 7.81 -8.91
N LEU A 10 46.81 8.44 -9.63
CA LEU A 10 45.54 8.94 -9.11
C LEU A 10 44.65 7.74 -8.71
N LEU A 11 44.64 7.41 -7.43
CA LEU A 11 43.69 6.51 -6.83
C LEU A 11 42.28 7.17 -6.86
N LEU A 12 41.51 6.91 -7.90
CA LEU A 12 40.07 7.19 -7.90
C LEU A 12 39.40 6.36 -6.80
N PRO A 13 38.58 6.97 -5.93
CA PRO A 13 37.85 6.19 -4.95
C PRO A 13 36.91 5.26 -5.71
N ALA A 14 37.09 3.96 -5.53
CA ALA A 14 36.17 2.96 -6.01
C ALA A 14 34.78 3.28 -5.41
N SER A 15 33.85 3.73 -6.24
CA SER A 15 32.45 3.84 -5.86
C SER A 15 32.02 2.46 -5.34
N ARG A 16 31.73 2.38 -4.04
CA ARG A 16 31.07 1.21 -3.46
C ARG A 16 29.74 1.05 -4.24
N LEU A 17 29.76 0.16 -5.21
CA LEU A 17 28.54 -0.46 -5.70
C LEU A 17 27.95 -1.17 -4.46
N ASP A 18 26.92 -0.58 -3.86
CA ASP A 18 26.14 -1.24 -2.84
C ASP A 18 25.67 -2.57 -3.45
N LYS A 19 26.28 -3.66 -2.99
CA LYS A 19 25.83 -5.01 -3.38
C LYS A 19 24.36 -5.10 -2.99
N HIS A 20 23.50 -5.17 -3.98
CA HIS A 20 22.10 -5.50 -3.80
C HIS A 20 22.07 -6.83 -3.02
N ASP A 21 21.69 -6.76 -1.73
CA ASP A 21 21.41 -7.95 -0.94
C ASP A 21 20.18 -8.60 -1.57
N GLY A 22 20.41 -9.59 -2.43
CA GLY A 22 19.38 -10.34 -3.16
C GLY A 22 18.49 -11.20 -2.25
N SER A 23 18.53 -10.98 -0.92
CA SER A 23 17.69 -11.69 0.03
C SER A 23 16.22 -11.31 -0.17
N LYS A 24 15.38 -12.34 -0.28
CA LYS A 24 13.92 -12.18 -0.35
C LYS A 24 13.41 -11.53 0.94
N LYS A 25 12.65 -10.46 0.78
CA LYS A 25 12.04 -9.72 1.90
C LYS A 25 10.58 -10.14 2.07
N VAL A 26 10.06 -9.95 3.28
CA VAL A 26 8.63 -10.04 3.60
C VAL A 26 8.06 -8.64 3.58
N ILE A 27 7.12 -8.38 2.67
CA ILE A 27 6.43 -7.11 2.49
C ILE A 27 4.98 -7.31 2.87
N MET A 28 4.44 -6.44 3.70
CA MET A 28 3.09 -6.57 4.23
C MET A 28 2.33 -5.25 4.05
N ALA A 29 1.28 -5.28 3.26
CA ALA A 29 0.30 -4.20 3.20
C ALA A 29 -0.82 -4.48 4.21
N ILE A 30 -1.19 -3.47 5.03
CA ILE A 30 -2.18 -3.63 6.09
C ILE A 30 -3.24 -2.55 5.94
N PHE A 31 -4.48 -2.98 5.68
CA PHE A 31 -5.58 -2.09 5.39
C PHE A 31 -6.85 -2.47 6.18
N ALA A 32 -7.83 -1.59 6.15
CA ALA A 32 -9.07 -1.76 6.90
C ALA A 32 -10.08 -2.66 6.17
N HIS A 33 -10.24 -2.47 4.86
CA HIS A 33 -11.28 -3.12 4.06
C HIS A 33 -10.71 -3.80 2.81
N PRO A 34 -11.42 -4.82 2.27
CA PRO A 34 -11.12 -5.34 0.94
C PRO A 34 -11.34 -4.23 -0.10
N ASP A 35 -10.37 -3.94 -0.95
CA ASP A 35 -10.28 -2.87 -1.95
C ASP A 35 -9.36 -1.69 -1.60
N ASP A 36 -8.97 -1.52 -0.35
CA ASP A 36 -8.11 -0.42 0.08
C ASP A 36 -6.76 -0.39 -0.66
N GLU A 37 -6.21 -1.56 -1.01
CA GLU A 37 -4.98 -1.67 -1.78
C GLU A 37 -5.12 -1.11 -3.20
N ALA A 38 -6.32 -1.22 -3.78
CA ALA A 38 -6.64 -0.66 -5.09
C ALA A 38 -6.87 0.86 -5.00
N VAL A 39 -7.63 1.31 -4.00
CA VAL A 39 -7.95 2.72 -3.76
C VAL A 39 -6.70 3.55 -3.46
N THR A 40 -5.72 2.97 -2.79
CA THR A 40 -4.43 3.61 -2.49
C THR A 40 -3.41 3.50 -3.61
N ASN A 41 -3.73 2.80 -4.71
CA ASN A 41 -2.79 2.43 -5.79
C ASN A 41 -1.59 1.57 -5.34
N VAL A 42 -1.63 0.98 -4.16
CA VAL A 42 -0.57 0.12 -3.64
C VAL A 42 -0.52 -1.20 -4.40
N SER A 43 -1.62 -1.63 -5.02
CA SER A 43 -1.72 -2.89 -5.80
C SER A 43 -0.58 -3.07 -6.81
N SER A 44 -0.23 -2.03 -7.60
CA SER A 44 0.86 -2.10 -8.57
C SER A 44 2.22 -2.36 -7.91
N LEU A 45 2.43 -1.80 -6.73
CA LEU A 45 3.64 -1.99 -5.95
C LEU A 45 3.73 -3.42 -5.41
N LEU A 46 2.61 -3.96 -4.92
CA LEU A 46 2.54 -5.35 -4.44
C LEU A 46 2.84 -6.33 -5.59
N ALA A 47 2.25 -6.10 -6.78
CA ALA A 47 2.52 -6.90 -7.99
C ALA A 47 4.00 -6.84 -8.38
N ARG A 48 4.62 -5.66 -8.35
CA ARG A 48 6.05 -5.49 -8.62
C ARG A 48 6.90 -6.36 -7.71
N TYR A 49 6.74 -6.23 -6.39
CA TYR A 49 7.59 -6.95 -5.45
C TYR A 49 7.34 -8.46 -5.45
N ALA A 50 6.10 -8.91 -5.73
CA ALA A 50 5.82 -10.33 -5.97
C ALA A 50 6.57 -10.85 -7.20
N ARG A 51 6.57 -10.10 -8.31
CA ARG A 51 7.31 -10.44 -9.54
C ARG A 51 8.83 -10.47 -9.30
N GLU A 52 9.34 -9.62 -8.42
CA GLU A 52 10.75 -9.61 -8.01
C GLU A 52 11.10 -10.74 -7.04
N GLY A 53 10.12 -11.58 -6.68
CA GLY A 53 10.29 -12.79 -5.88
C GLY A 53 10.29 -12.57 -4.37
N HIS A 54 9.86 -11.41 -3.90
CA HIS A 54 9.61 -11.14 -2.48
C HIS A 54 8.35 -11.86 -2.01
N LYS A 55 8.23 -12.14 -0.70
CA LYS A 55 6.99 -12.60 -0.09
C LYS A 55 6.10 -11.39 0.24
N VAL A 56 4.96 -11.32 -0.41
CA VAL A 56 4.05 -10.18 -0.29
C VAL A 56 2.73 -10.62 0.30
N TYR A 57 2.27 -9.95 1.35
CA TYR A 57 1.03 -10.22 2.06
C TYR A 57 0.11 -9.00 2.07
N LEU A 58 -1.19 -9.26 1.98
CA LEU A 58 -2.25 -8.27 2.22
C LEU A 58 -3.01 -8.68 3.49
N VAL A 59 -2.97 -7.84 4.52
CA VAL A 59 -3.72 -8.00 5.77
C VAL A 59 -4.88 -7.02 5.76
N ILE A 60 -6.07 -7.52 6.04
CA ILE A 60 -7.31 -6.75 6.00
C ILE A 60 -8.04 -6.90 7.34
N ALA A 61 -8.33 -5.78 8.00
CA ALA A 61 -8.87 -5.79 9.36
C ALA A 61 -10.32 -6.27 9.41
N THR A 62 -11.18 -5.83 8.50
CA THR A 62 -12.61 -6.19 8.42
C THR A 62 -12.91 -6.93 7.13
N LYS A 63 -14.13 -7.41 6.97
CA LYS A 63 -14.59 -7.93 5.68
C LYS A 63 -15.39 -6.89 4.88
N GLY A 64 -15.53 -5.66 5.40
CA GLY A 64 -16.25 -4.58 4.74
C GLY A 64 -17.76 -4.88 4.59
N GLU A 65 -18.34 -5.59 5.55
CA GLU A 65 -19.70 -6.12 5.49
C GLU A 65 -20.80 -5.06 5.53
N LEU A 66 -20.46 -3.81 5.84
CA LEU A 66 -21.41 -2.70 5.83
C LEU A 66 -21.30 -1.83 4.56
N GLY A 67 -20.25 -2.02 3.75
CA GLY A 67 -20.00 -1.25 2.53
C GLY A 67 -20.89 -1.66 1.35
N THR A 68 -22.21 -1.51 1.50
CA THR A 68 -23.17 -1.85 0.44
C THR A 68 -23.10 -0.87 -0.74
N ASN A 69 -23.30 -1.40 -1.94
CA ASN A 69 -23.40 -0.61 -3.16
C ASN A 69 -24.64 -1.02 -3.97
N LEU A 70 -25.44 -0.06 -4.40
CA LEU A 70 -26.72 -0.33 -5.08
C LEU A 70 -26.55 -1.16 -6.36
N HIS A 71 -25.46 -0.92 -7.13
CA HIS A 71 -25.23 -1.65 -8.38
C HIS A 71 -24.97 -3.14 -8.18
N ALA A 72 -24.41 -3.53 -7.02
CA ALA A 72 -24.09 -4.92 -6.71
C ALA A 72 -25.29 -5.71 -6.19
N GLY A 73 -26.28 -5.03 -5.56
CA GLY A 73 -27.47 -5.66 -5.02
C GLY A 73 -27.22 -6.69 -3.91
N VAL A 74 -26.02 -6.64 -3.28
CA VAL A 74 -25.64 -7.57 -2.21
C VAL A 74 -26.00 -6.94 -0.86
N PRO A 75 -26.82 -7.62 -0.02
CA PRO A 75 -27.20 -7.09 1.29
C PRO A 75 -26.00 -7.07 2.25
N ALA A 76 -26.01 -6.08 3.17
CA ALA A 76 -25.03 -5.98 4.25
C ALA A 76 -25.00 -7.24 5.14
N GLY A 77 -23.93 -7.40 5.90
CA GLY A 77 -23.70 -8.52 6.80
C GLY A 77 -22.96 -9.67 6.12
N ASP A 78 -23.25 -10.91 6.54
CA ASP A 78 -22.48 -12.10 6.11
C ASP A 78 -22.47 -12.31 4.59
N SER A 79 -23.54 -11.96 3.90
CA SER A 79 -23.63 -12.06 2.44
C SER A 79 -22.54 -11.21 1.78
N LEU A 80 -22.44 -9.94 2.14
CA LEU A 80 -21.46 -9.02 1.61
C LEU A 80 -20.04 -9.39 2.09
N ALA A 81 -19.90 -9.75 3.37
CA ALA A 81 -18.63 -10.23 3.92
C ALA A 81 -18.02 -11.37 3.10
N ASN A 82 -18.87 -12.36 2.72
CA ASN A 82 -18.42 -13.50 1.93
C ASN A 82 -18.09 -13.13 0.47
N VAL A 83 -18.83 -12.19 -0.12
CA VAL A 83 -18.50 -11.66 -1.46
C VAL A 83 -17.15 -10.96 -1.41
N ARG A 84 -16.96 -9.98 -0.52
CA ARG A 84 -15.74 -9.18 -0.43
C ARG A 84 -14.51 -10.01 -0.03
N ALA A 85 -14.68 -11.05 0.77
CA ALA A 85 -13.56 -11.98 1.06
C ALA A 85 -13.09 -12.75 -0.19
N ARG A 86 -14.04 -13.16 -1.08
CA ARG A 86 -13.68 -13.76 -2.37
C ARG A 86 -13.05 -12.76 -3.32
N GLU A 87 -13.50 -11.52 -3.33
CA GLU A 87 -12.92 -10.41 -4.11
C GLU A 87 -11.48 -10.14 -3.69
N ALA A 88 -11.20 -10.05 -2.38
CA ALA A 88 -9.84 -9.91 -1.87
C ALA A 88 -8.94 -11.10 -2.27
N SER A 89 -9.48 -12.33 -2.24
CA SER A 89 -8.74 -13.52 -2.69
C SER A 89 -8.45 -13.49 -4.19
N CYS A 90 -9.43 -13.04 -5.00
CA CYS A 90 -9.26 -12.81 -6.44
C CYS A 90 -8.16 -11.76 -6.71
N ALA A 91 -8.20 -10.63 -6.01
CA ALA A 91 -7.22 -9.57 -6.13
C ALA A 91 -5.80 -10.05 -5.78
N CYS A 92 -5.63 -10.72 -4.64
CA CYS A 92 -4.34 -11.29 -4.25
C CYS A 92 -3.78 -12.28 -5.28
N ASN A 93 -4.62 -13.19 -5.79
CA ASN A 93 -4.21 -14.14 -6.84
C ASN A 93 -3.78 -13.42 -8.13
N THR A 94 -4.53 -12.40 -8.54
CA THR A 94 -4.23 -11.60 -9.74
C THR A 94 -2.91 -10.84 -9.61
N LEU A 95 -2.63 -10.30 -8.43
CA LEU A 95 -1.38 -9.60 -8.13
C LEU A 95 -0.18 -10.56 -8.02
N GLY A 96 -0.44 -11.86 -7.83
CA GLY A 96 0.59 -12.88 -7.62
C GLY A 96 1.16 -12.84 -6.21
N ILE A 97 0.40 -12.36 -5.23
CA ILE A 97 0.77 -12.28 -3.81
C ILE A 97 0.13 -13.44 -3.02
N GLU A 98 0.55 -13.60 -1.76
CA GLU A 98 0.00 -14.61 -0.86
C GLU A 98 -1.52 -14.37 -0.63
N PRO A 99 -2.31 -15.41 -0.31
CA PRO A 99 -3.72 -15.25 0.02
C PRO A 99 -3.94 -14.19 1.11
N PRO A 100 -5.07 -13.44 1.09
CA PRO A 100 -5.31 -12.37 2.03
C PRO A 100 -5.45 -12.90 3.47
N ILE A 101 -4.89 -12.15 4.42
CA ILE A 101 -5.04 -12.42 5.86
C ILE A 101 -6.18 -11.55 6.37
N LEU A 102 -7.35 -12.15 6.57
CA LEU A 102 -8.54 -11.46 7.08
C LEU A 102 -8.58 -11.55 8.60
N LEU A 103 -8.54 -10.41 9.31
CA LEU A 103 -8.57 -10.40 10.78
C LEU A 103 -9.99 -10.64 11.35
N GLY A 104 -11.04 -10.43 10.54
CA GLY A 104 -12.42 -10.71 10.91
C GLY A 104 -12.96 -9.80 12.01
N LEU A 105 -12.52 -8.54 12.03
CA LEU A 105 -13.09 -7.51 12.90
C LEU A 105 -14.33 -6.88 12.22
N GLY A 106 -15.19 -6.24 13.01
CA GLY A 106 -16.43 -5.64 12.50
C GLY A 106 -16.16 -4.36 11.72
N ASP A 107 -16.75 -4.24 10.54
CA ASP A 107 -16.69 -3.05 9.69
C ASP A 107 -17.36 -1.85 10.38
N GLY A 108 -16.78 -0.66 10.23
CA GLY A 108 -17.27 0.58 10.87
C GLY A 108 -17.11 0.61 12.39
N SER A 109 -16.41 -0.38 12.98
CA SER A 109 -16.31 -0.50 14.44
C SER A 109 -14.88 -0.43 14.97
N LEU A 110 -13.86 -0.34 14.12
CA LEU A 110 -12.47 -0.39 14.58
C LEU A 110 -12.09 0.73 15.55
N SER A 111 -12.74 1.89 15.45
CA SER A 111 -12.50 3.02 16.37
C SER A 111 -13.23 2.89 17.72
N LYS A 112 -14.05 1.85 17.91
CA LYS A 112 -14.75 1.63 19.19
C LYS A 112 -13.77 1.11 20.25
N SER A 113 -13.99 1.51 21.50
CA SER A 113 -13.11 1.13 22.63
C SER A 113 -12.96 -0.40 22.77
N PHE A 114 -14.04 -1.15 22.58
CA PHE A 114 -14.04 -2.61 22.70
C PHE A 114 -13.30 -3.32 21.54
N THR A 115 -12.92 -2.62 20.49
CA THR A 115 -12.19 -3.18 19.33
C THR A 115 -10.69 -2.89 19.39
N GLN A 116 -10.25 -1.94 20.25
CA GLN A 116 -8.84 -1.51 20.29
C GLN A 116 -7.90 -2.65 20.71
N GLU A 117 -8.20 -3.37 21.78
CA GLU A 117 -7.41 -4.51 22.20
C GLU A 117 -7.45 -5.66 21.17
N PRO A 118 -8.61 -6.12 20.66
CA PRO A 118 -8.68 -7.11 19.60
C PRO A 118 -7.86 -6.82 18.35
N ILE A 119 -7.89 -5.61 17.82
CA ILE A 119 -7.10 -5.27 16.63
C ILE A 119 -5.60 -5.28 16.91
N HIS A 120 -5.19 -4.76 18.07
CA HIS A 120 -3.81 -4.76 18.52
C HIS A 120 -3.28 -6.20 18.65
N LEU A 121 -3.98 -7.09 19.36
CA LEU A 121 -3.57 -8.49 19.58
C LEU A 121 -3.50 -9.28 18.26
N LYS A 122 -4.47 -9.08 17.37
CA LYS A 122 -4.48 -9.76 16.06
C LYS A 122 -3.31 -9.31 15.18
N LEU A 123 -3.03 -8.01 15.10
CA LEU A 123 -1.90 -7.49 14.33
C LEU A 123 -0.56 -7.90 14.94
N ASP A 124 -0.41 -7.84 16.26
CA ASP A 124 0.80 -8.32 16.95
C ASP A 124 1.07 -9.80 16.63
N SER A 125 0.04 -10.64 16.69
CA SER A 125 0.14 -12.06 16.31
C SER A 125 0.60 -12.25 14.85
N VAL A 126 0.06 -11.44 13.91
CA VAL A 126 0.47 -11.46 12.51
C VAL A 126 1.95 -11.07 12.38
N PHE A 127 2.38 -10.00 13.05
CA PHE A 127 3.76 -9.54 13.01
C PHE A 127 4.74 -10.56 13.58
N LYS A 128 4.42 -11.17 14.72
CA LYS A 128 5.23 -12.24 15.32
C LYS A 128 5.37 -13.45 14.42
N LYS A 129 4.29 -13.80 13.70
CA LYS A 129 4.27 -14.95 12.78
C LYS A 129 5.07 -14.70 11.50
N TYR A 130 4.87 -13.57 10.86
CA TYR A 130 5.39 -13.32 9.52
C TYR A 130 6.66 -12.49 9.47
N ARG A 131 6.98 -11.75 10.54
CA ARG A 131 8.18 -10.91 10.71
C ARG A 131 8.46 -10.03 9.48
N PRO A 132 7.56 -9.09 9.14
CA PRO A 132 7.72 -8.27 7.95
C PRO A 132 8.97 -7.39 8.01
N ASN A 133 9.69 -7.30 6.89
CA ASN A 133 10.76 -6.32 6.71
C ASN A 133 10.21 -4.95 6.34
N ILE A 134 9.07 -4.94 5.64
CA ILE A 134 8.44 -3.74 5.12
C ILE A 134 6.95 -3.79 5.43
N ILE A 135 6.44 -2.72 6.01
CA ILE A 135 5.02 -2.54 6.29
C ILE A 135 4.54 -1.31 5.52
N ILE A 136 3.42 -1.45 4.84
CA ILE A 136 2.71 -0.36 4.15
C ILE A 136 1.30 -0.30 4.72
N THR A 137 0.85 0.89 5.11
CA THR A 137 -0.50 1.07 5.63
C THR A 137 -1.06 2.46 5.28
N TRP A 138 -2.25 2.77 5.76
CA TRP A 138 -2.84 4.09 5.64
C TRP A 138 -1.98 5.19 6.27
N GLY A 139 -2.07 6.42 5.73
CA GLY A 139 -1.57 7.60 6.40
C GLY A 139 -2.47 8.03 7.56
N PRO A 140 -2.03 9.00 8.40
CA PRO A 140 -2.81 9.50 9.55
C PRO A 140 -4.12 10.17 9.15
N ASP A 141 -4.23 10.58 7.89
CA ASP A 141 -5.43 11.13 7.28
C ASP A 141 -6.52 10.10 7.05
N GLY A 142 -6.15 8.80 6.95
CA GLY A 142 -7.06 7.72 6.60
C GLY A 142 -7.64 7.86 5.18
N GLY A 143 -6.86 8.43 4.25
CA GLY A 143 -7.27 8.70 2.88
C GLY A 143 -8.30 9.82 2.81
N TYR A 144 -9.58 9.49 2.88
CA TYR A 144 -10.69 10.44 2.91
C TYR A 144 -11.27 10.66 4.32
N GLY A 145 -10.53 10.30 5.36
CA GLY A 145 -10.91 10.52 6.74
C GLY A 145 -11.68 9.37 7.39
N HIS A 146 -11.70 8.18 6.76
CA HIS A 146 -12.40 7.01 7.31
C HIS A 146 -11.80 6.60 8.65
N MET A 147 -12.66 6.41 9.67
CA MET A 147 -12.21 6.11 11.03
C MET A 147 -11.50 4.77 11.14
N ASP A 148 -11.97 3.73 10.43
CA ASP A 148 -11.30 2.43 10.43
C ASP A 148 -9.91 2.50 9.80
N HIS A 149 -9.72 3.30 8.73
CA HIS A 149 -8.39 3.54 8.14
C HIS A 149 -7.44 4.20 9.12
N ARG A 150 -7.93 5.22 9.86
CA ARG A 150 -7.16 5.91 10.91
C ARG A 150 -6.82 4.97 12.06
N THR A 151 -7.75 4.09 12.44
CA THR A 151 -7.51 3.11 13.50
C THR A 151 -6.44 2.10 13.09
N VAL A 152 -6.51 1.57 11.86
CA VAL A 152 -5.46 0.68 11.34
C VAL A 152 -4.12 1.40 11.30
N HIS A 153 -4.08 2.65 10.79
CA HIS A 153 -2.87 3.47 10.83
C HIS A 153 -2.28 3.58 12.24
N THR A 154 -3.10 3.97 13.21
CA THR A 154 -2.65 4.19 14.59
C THR A 154 -2.14 2.89 15.20
N THR A 155 -2.91 1.80 15.12
CA THR A 155 -2.52 0.51 15.71
C THR A 155 -1.23 -0.06 15.10
N VAL A 156 -1.08 0.02 13.77
CA VAL A 156 0.17 -0.41 13.11
C VAL A 156 1.34 0.45 13.54
N THR A 157 1.14 1.76 13.68
CA THR A 157 2.18 2.69 14.11
C THR A 157 2.60 2.45 15.55
N ASP A 158 1.65 2.20 16.45
CA ASP A 158 1.92 1.89 17.86
C ASP A 158 2.73 0.60 18.00
N LEU A 159 2.31 -0.46 17.31
CA LEU A 159 3.03 -1.74 17.28
C LEU A 159 4.44 -1.59 16.67
N TYR A 160 4.60 -0.75 15.67
CA TYR A 160 5.92 -0.46 15.10
C TYR A 160 6.83 0.28 16.09
N GLN A 161 6.28 1.27 16.81
CA GLN A 161 7.03 2.08 17.78
C GLN A 161 7.41 1.29 19.04
N SER A 162 6.68 0.22 19.40
CA SER A 162 7.06 -0.65 20.53
C SER A 162 8.44 -1.31 20.33
N GLY A 163 8.93 -1.36 19.08
CA GLY A 163 10.22 -1.97 18.75
C GLY A 163 10.20 -3.51 18.68
N GLU A 164 9.06 -4.15 18.95
CA GLU A 164 8.94 -5.61 18.98
C GLU A 164 8.97 -6.25 17.58
N MET A 165 8.73 -5.49 16.53
CA MET A 165 8.73 -5.98 15.14
C MET A 165 10.12 -6.30 14.57
N GLY A 166 11.17 -5.88 15.26
CA GLY A 166 12.56 -6.01 14.80
C GLY A 166 13.14 -4.70 14.29
N LYS A 167 14.42 -4.47 14.62
CA LYS A 167 15.14 -3.21 14.34
C LYS A 167 15.24 -2.82 12.87
N ASP A 168 15.12 -3.80 11.98
CA ASP A 168 15.30 -3.60 10.53
C ASP A 168 13.95 -3.48 9.77
N THR A 169 12.82 -3.56 10.47
CA THR A 169 11.50 -3.34 9.88
C THR A 169 11.33 -1.86 9.50
N LYS A 170 10.79 -1.61 8.31
CA LYS A 170 10.51 -0.25 7.81
C LYS A 170 9.00 -0.06 7.67
N LEU A 171 8.49 1.08 8.13
CA LEU A 171 7.08 1.45 8.04
C LEU A 171 6.89 2.61 7.06
N PHE A 172 5.93 2.42 6.15
CA PHE A 172 5.54 3.41 5.14
C PHE A 172 4.02 3.62 5.14
N TYR A 173 3.62 4.84 4.83
CA TYR A 173 2.22 5.22 4.68
C TYR A 173 1.91 5.51 3.22
N ALA A 174 0.81 4.96 2.73
CA ALA A 174 0.26 5.31 1.43
C ALA A 174 -0.16 6.78 1.41
N GLY A 175 0.10 7.47 0.32
CA GLY A 175 -0.27 8.88 0.20
C GLY A 175 -0.46 9.29 -1.25
N MET A 176 -1.51 10.07 -1.51
CA MET A 176 -1.78 10.61 -2.84
C MET A 176 -1.14 12.00 -2.97
N PRO A 177 -0.20 12.19 -3.93
CA PRO A 177 0.41 13.50 -4.18
C PRO A 177 -0.63 14.56 -4.55
N THR A 178 -0.49 15.76 -4.01
CA THR A 178 -1.40 16.89 -4.28
C THR A 178 -1.59 17.13 -5.78
N ARG A 179 -0.52 17.02 -6.58
CA ARG A 179 -0.58 17.19 -8.04
C ARG A 179 -1.48 16.12 -8.70
N ILE A 180 -1.31 14.86 -8.33
CA ILE A 180 -2.08 13.75 -8.88
C ILE A 180 -3.55 13.86 -8.46
N TRP A 181 -3.82 14.21 -7.20
CA TRP A 181 -5.16 14.43 -6.71
C TRP A 181 -5.89 15.54 -7.46
N ARG A 182 -5.22 16.68 -7.73
CA ARG A 182 -5.79 17.76 -8.53
C ARG A 182 -6.14 17.32 -9.95
N GLN A 183 -5.23 16.65 -10.63
CA GLN A 183 -5.49 16.12 -11.97
C GLN A 183 -6.71 15.21 -12.00
N TRP A 184 -6.83 14.34 -10.98
CA TRP A 184 -7.97 13.43 -10.85
C TRP A 184 -9.28 14.18 -10.61
N THR A 185 -9.32 15.10 -9.67
CA THR A 185 -10.55 15.86 -9.33
C THR A 185 -10.99 16.78 -10.46
N GLU A 186 -10.07 17.40 -11.19
CA GLU A 186 -10.37 18.23 -12.36
C GLU A 186 -10.99 17.42 -13.51
N GLN A 187 -10.47 16.22 -13.77
CA GLN A 187 -11.01 15.33 -14.81
C GLN A 187 -12.39 14.78 -14.46
N LYS A 188 -12.61 14.46 -13.19
CA LYS A 188 -13.84 13.80 -12.72
C LYS A 188 -14.99 14.75 -12.45
N LYS A 189 -14.78 16.06 -12.37
CA LYS A 189 -15.79 17.07 -12.11
C LYS A 189 -16.79 16.69 -10.99
N GLY A 190 -16.28 16.11 -9.90
CA GLY A 190 -17.07 15.74 -8.74
C GLY A 190 -17.91 14.46 -8.86
N ARG A 191 -17.72 13.63 -9.87
CA ARG A 191 -18.51 12.40 -10.06
C ARG A 191 -18.25 11.33 -9.00
N ILE A 192 -17.06 11.28 -8.43
CA ILE A 192 -16.70 10.32 -7.39
C ILE A 192 -16.48 11.07 -6.09
N TRP A 193 -17.48 11.02 -5.22
CA TRP A 193 -17.50 11.77 -3.96
C TRP A 193 -16.31 11.49 -3.04
N ILE A 194 -15.81 10.24 -3.03
CA ILE A 194 -14.71 9.80 -2.19
C ILE A 194 -13.41 10.53 -2.51
N TYR A 195 -13.13 10.78 -3.79
CA TYR A 195 -11.93 11.48 -4.21
C TYR A 195 -11.99 12.99 -3.94
N ASN A 196 -13.20 13.57 -3.94
CA ASN A 196 -13.38 14.96 -3.52
C ASN A 196 -13.08 15.17 -2.03
N LYS A 197 -13.21 14.12 -1.23
CA LYS A 197 -12.92 14.12 0.22
C LYS A 197 -11.52 13.61 0.55
N TRP A 198 -10.75 13.14 -0.46
CA TRP A 198 -9.42 12.64 -0.21
C TRP A 198 -8.49 13.74 0.31
N ASN A 199 -7.70 13.41 1.30
CA ASN A 199 -6.69 14.31 1.88
C ASN A 199 -5.36 14.12 1.12
N PRO A 200 -5.01 15.00 0.15
CA PRO A 200 -3.75 14.86 -0.58
C PRO A 200 -2.56 15.20 0.32
N VAL A 201 -1.45 14.54 0.03
CA VAL A 201 -0.19 14.74 0.74
C VAL A 201 0.75 15.58 -0.12
N ALA A 202 1.35 16.62 0.48
CA ALA A 202 2.33 17.43 -0.23
C ALA A 202 3.56 16.58 -0.61
N GLU A 203 4.04 16.77 -1.84
CA GLU A 203 5.11 15.94 -2.45
C GLU A 203 6.42 15.91 -1.65
N LYS A 204 6.69 16.96 -0.85
CA LYS A 204 7.87 17.02 0.03
C LYS A 204 7.89 15.95 1.14
N TYR A 205 6.70 15.42 1.50
CA TYR A 205 6.57 14.34 2.48
C TYR A 205 6.56 12.95 1.85
N LEU A 206 6.35 12.86 0.53
CA LEU A 206 6.32 11.62 -0.24
C LEU A 206 7.71 11.36 -0.83
N THR A 207 8.66 11.04 0.06
CA THR A 207 10.06 10.87 -0.31
C THR A 207 10.39 9.48 -0.86
N ILE A 208 9.46 8.54 -0.74
CA ILE A 208 9.56 7.20 -1.36
C ILE A 208 8.76 7.23 -2.65
N ARG A 209 9.44 7.01 -3.79
CA ARG A 209 8.86 7.10 -5.14
C ARG A 209 9.29 5.89 -5.95
N ILE A 210 8.41 4.91 -6.02
CA ILE A 210 8.71 3.61 -6.61
C ILE A 210 8.14 3.54 -8.01
N LYS A 211 8.99 3.35 -9.02
CA LYS A 211 8.55 3.07 -10.39
C LYS A 211 7.97 1.67 -10.49
N VAL A 212 6.88 1.53 -11.21
CA VAL A 212 6.27 0.24 -11.55
C VAL A 212 6.20 0.08 -13.06
N SER A 213 6.23 -1.15 -13.54
CA SER A 213 6.12 -1.44 -14.97
C SER A 213 4.67 -1.38 -15.45
N ALA A 214 4.48 -1.28 -16.75
CA ALA A 214 3.15 -1.37 -17.36
C ALA A 214 2.44 -2.69 -17.00
N ASP A 215 3.19 -3.78 -16.87
CA ASP A 215 2.63 -5.09 -16.47
C ASP A 215 2.16 -5.09 -15.01
N ASP A 216 2.89 -4.44 -14.11
CA ASP A 216 2.47 -4.28 -12.72
C ASP A 216 1.18 -3.45 -12.62
N VAL A 217 1.08 -2.39 -13.43
CA VAL A 217 -0.14 -1.58 -13.55
C VAL A 217 -1.30 -2.38 -14.13
N ASN A 218 -1.07 -3.18 -15.17
CA ASN A 218 -2.11 -4.03 -15.76
C ASN A 218 -2.62 -5.08 -14.78
N LYS A 219 -1.76 -5.70 -13.97
CA LYS A 219 -2.16 -6.59 -12.89
C LYS A 219 -3.01 -5.88 -11.84
N ALA A 220 -2.61 -4.67 -11.42
CA ALA A 220 -3.38 -3.86 -10.49
C ALA A 220 -4.77 -3.49 -11.03
N ILE A 221 -4.87 -3.16 -12.31
CA ILE A 221 -6.15 -2.92 -12.99
C ILE A 221 -7.01 -4.18 -12.99
N THR A 222 -6.45 -5.35 -13.30
CA THR A 222 -7.20 -6.61 -13.27
C THR A 222 -7.65 -6.94 -11.85
N ALA A 223 -6.83 -6.66 -10.83
CA ALA A 223 -7.19 -6.81 -9.42
C ALA A 223 -8.31 -5.85 -9.00
N LEU A 224 -8.34 -4.62 -9.50
CA LEU A 224 -9.44 -3.68 -9.27
C LEU A 224 -10.79 -4.27 -9.73
N TYR A 225 -10.82 -4.96 -10.88
CA TYR A 225 -12.05 -5.61 -11.38
C TYR A 225 -12.51 -6.78 -10.50
N CYS A 226 -11.67 -7.32 -9.63
CA CYS A 226 -12.10 -8.30 -8.63
C CYS A 226 -13.08 -7.70 -7.63
N HIS A 227 -12.99 -6.41 -7.32
CA HIS A 227 -13.82 -5.69 -6.33
C HIS A 227 -15.14 -5.17 -6.93
N TRP A 228 -15.79 -6.00 -7.75
CA TRP A 228 -17.00 -5.62 -8.49
C TRP A 228 -18.17 -5.22 -7.60
N SER A 229 -18.24 -5.72 -6.36
CA SER A 229 -19.29 -5.32 -5.44
C SER A 229 -19.15 -3.88 -4.93
N GLN A 230 -17.95 -3.30 -5.06
CA GLN A 230 -17.65 -1.96 -4.56
C GLN A 230 -17.60 -0.90 -5.66
N PHE A 231 -17.20 -1.28 -6.86
CA PHE A 231 -17.01 -0.35 -7.98
C PHE A 231 -17.91 -0.73 -9.16
N PRO A 232 -18.79 0.19 -9.63
CA PRO A 232 -19.51 0.01 -10.90
C PRO A 232 -18.55 -0.15 -12.06
N LYS A 233 -18.95 -0.87 -13.11
CA LYS A 233 -18.12 -1.15 -14.27
C LYS A 233 -17.54 0.12 -14.91
N GLU A 234 -18.37 1.14 -15.05
CA GLU A 234 -17.99 2.43 -15.64
C GLU A 234 -16.92 3.14 -14.83
N GLU A 235 -16.99 3.02 -13.50
CA GLU A 235 -16.00 3.58 -12.59
C GLU A 235 -14.67 2.83 -12.68
N MET A 236 -14.70 1.49 -12.75
CA MET A 236 -13.51 0.67 -12.95
C MET A 236 -12.83 0.97 -14.28
N GLU A 237 -13.58 1.11 -15.36
CA GLU A 237 -13.05 1.47 -16.68
C GLU A 237 -12.38 2.85 -16.67
N GLU A 238 -12.98 3.83 -16.01
CA GLU A 238 -12.44 5.16 -15.89
C GLU A 238 -11.18 5.18 -15.03
N THR A 239 -11.20 4.51 -13.88
CA THR A 239 -10.04 4.34 -13.01
C THR A 239 -8.90 3.63 -13.74
N SER A 240 -9.21 2.60 -14.54
CA SER A 240 -8.23 1.88 -15.34
C SER A 240 -7.52 2.77 -16.37
N ARG A 241 -8.28 3.64 -17.08
CA ARG A 241 -7.70 4.62 -18.00
C ARG A 241 -6.77 5.60 -17.27
N TRP A 242 -7.18 6.06 -16.10
CA TRP A 242 -6.38 6.95 -15.30
C TRP A 242 -5.11 6.27 -14.79
N MET A 243 -5.21 5.06 -14.26
CA MET A 243 -4.05 4.27 -13.81
C MET A 243 -3.01 4.09 -14.92
N LYS A 244 -3.44 3.79 -16.13
CA LYS A 244 -2.53 3.67 -17.30
C LYS A 244 -1.81 4.97 -17.63
N SER A 245 -2.45 6.11 -17.40
CA SER A 245 -1.88 7.43 -17.74
C SER A 245 -1.00 8.05 -16.66
N THR A 246 -1.14 7.62 -15.39
CA THR A 246 -0.50 8.33 -14.26
C THR A 246 0.28 7.42 -13.31
N ASN A 247 0.03 6.12 -13.30
CA ASN A 247 0.57 5.21 -12.27
C ASN A 247 1.87 4.50 -12.67
N ASP A 248 2.81 5.22 -13.23
CA ASP A 248 4.19 4.71 -13.38
C ASP A 248 5.01 4.84 -12.07
N THR A 249 4.48 5.53 -11.09
CA THR A 249 5.17 5.81 -9.83
C THR A 249 4.22 5.75 -8.65
N ILE A 250 4.54 4.92 -7.66
CA ILE A 250 3.83 4.84 -6.39
C ILE A 250 4.54 5.69 -5.36
N TYR A 251 3.77 6.46 -4.61
CA TYR A 251 4.25 7.44 -3.65
C TYR A 251 3.94 6.98 -2.23
N LEU A 252 4.97 6.96 -1.38
CA LEU A 252 4.82 6.62 0.02
C LEU A 252 5.52 7.65 0.91
N ARG A 253 5.00 7.83 2.11
CA ARG A 253 5.60 8.61 3.17
C ARG A 253 6.25 7.66 4.16
N PRO A 254 7.56 7.75 4.46
CA PRO A 254 8.18 6.95 5.51
C PRO A 254 7.72 7.44 6.90
N PHE A 255 7.64 6.53 7.86
CA PHE A 255 7.37 6.87 9.27
C PHE A 255 8.40 7.88 9.79
N LEU A 256 9.68 7.59 9.62
CA LEU A 256 10.75 8.56 9.87
C LEU A 256 11.08 9.30 8.58
N ALA A 257 11.15 10.63 8.67
CA ALA A 257 11.47 11.46 7.53
C ALA A 257 12.80 11.04 6.89
N ALA A 258 12.76 10.66 5.62
CA ALA A 258 13.97 10.40 4.85
C ALA A 258 14.51 11.72 4.27
N PRO A 259 15.78 12.08 4.49
CA PRO A 259 16.36 13.33 3.97
C PRO A 259 16.53 13.32 2.46
N LYS A 260 16.49 12.15 1.82
CA LYS A 260 16.64 11.95 0.38
C LYS A 260 15.47 11.19 -0.21
N ILE A 261 15.19 11.45 -1.49
CA ILE A 261 14.20 10.67 -2.24
C ILE A 261 14.76 9.26 -2.44
N SER A 262 13.96 8.25 -2.10
CA SER A 262 14.25 6.85 -2.40
C SER A 262 13.31 6.32 -3.48
N TYR A 263 13.84 5.50 -4.36
CA TYR A 263 13.14 4.86 -5.47
C TYR A 263 12.92 3.35 -5.25
N ASP A 264 13.30 2.86 -4.07
CA ASP A 264 13.16 1.46 -3.70
C ASP A 264 12.87 1.33 -2.19
N LEU A 265 12.01 0.35 -1.81
CA LEU A 265 11.68 0.06 -0.41
C LEU A 265 12.68 -0.88 0.25
N VAL A 266 13.34 -1.73 -0.55
CA VAL A 266 14.18 -2.82 -0.04
C VAL A 266 15.66 -2.44 0.10
N ARG A 267 16.01 -1.22 -0.33
CA ARG A 267 17.37 -0.66 -0.23
C ARG A 267 17.55 0.21 0.98
#